data_792d8b579bd838670ca999b114fc2386
#
_entry.id   792d8b579bd838670ca999b114fc2386
#
_cell.length_a   1.000
_cell.length_b   1.000
_cell.length_c   1.000
_cell.angle_alpha   90.00
_cell.angle_beta   90.00
_cell.angle_gamma   90.00
#
_symmetry.space_group_name_H-M   'P 1'
#
loop_
_entity.id
_entity.type
_entity.pdbx_description
1 polymer ?
#
loop_
_entity_poly.entity_id
_entity_poly.type
_entity_poly.pdbx_seq_one_letter_code
_entity_poly.pdbx_strand_id
1 'polypeptide(L)'
;MCAPKNVALRLTYNLDIEIYRYMNLEQSISSLNNPVRRRILEWLKDRSNFPPALPEHADLDGVCVGYIQEKAKLSQSTISTYMGLLREAGFVVAERHGQWTFYRRDEENIRAFLDAVESELLKP
;
A
#
# COMPACT_ATOMS: atom_id res chain seq x y z
N MET A 1 -7.57 -4.39 8.59
CA MET A 1 -8.07 -4.05 8.97
C MET A 1 -8.34 -3.95 9.89
N CYS A 2 -8.03 -3.73 10.29
CA CYS A 2 -8.48 -3.72 10.89
C CYS A 2 -9.41 -3.06 11.48
N ALA A 3 -9.99 -2.38 10.90
CA ALA A 3 -11.08 -1.68 11.49
C ALA A 3 -11.82 -2.58 12.43
N PRO A 4 -12.24 -2.09 13.54
CA PRO A 4 -12.96 -2.92 14.47
C PRO A 4 -14.20 -3.46 13.82
N LYS A 5 -14.33 -4.75 13.90
CA LYS A 5 -15.49 -5.40 13.33
C LYS A 5 -16.63 -5.47 14.30
N ASN A 6 -16.33 -5.24 15.55
CA ASN A 6 -17.34 -5.34 16.59
C ASN A 6 -18.10 -4.03 16.69
N VAL A 7 -19.30 -4.04 16.16
CA VAL A 7 -20.16 -2.87 16.14
C VAL A 7 -20.52 -2.41 17.56
N ALA A 8 -20.62 -3.36 18.48
CA ALA A 8 -21.03 -3.04 19.84
C ALA A 8 -20.06 -2.08 20.54
N LEU A 9 -18.81 -2.04 20.10
CA LEU A 9 -17.83 -1.16 20.69
C LEU A 9 -17.83 0.23 20.06
N ARG A 10 -18.61 0.44 19.04
CA ARG A 10 -18.56 1.67 18.28
C ARG A 10 -18.80 2.90 19.13
N LEU A 11 -19.75 2.84 20.01
CA LEU A 11 -20.06 4.02 20.87
C LEU A 11 -18.96 4.27 21.86
N THR A 12 -18.36 3.21 22.38
CA THR A 12 -17.37 3.32 23.42
C THR A 12 -16.08 3.93 22.93
N TYR A 13 -15.70 3.61 21.70
CA TYR A 13 -14.40 4.07 21.23
C TYR A 13 -14.47 4.84 19.91
N ASN A 14 -15.55 5.55 19.68
CA ASN A 14 -15.61 6.46 18.54
C ASN A 14 -14.42 7.41 18.54
N LEU A 15 -14.04 7.91 19.71
CA LEU A 15 -12.90 8.80 19.82
C LEU A 15 -11.61 8.07 19.49
N ASP A 16 -11.47 6.82 19.98
CA ASP A 16 -10.29 6.03 19.69
C ASP A 16 -10.19 5.72 18.21
N ILE A 17 -11.32 5.43 17.58
CA ILE A 17 -11.35 5.17 16.14
C ILE A 17 -10.94 6.42 15.37
N GLU A 18 -11.42 7.57 15.79
CA GLU A 18 -11.05 8.82 15.13
C GLU A 18 -9.56 9.11 15.27
N ILE A 19 -9.01 8.90 16.46
CA ILE A 19 -7.57 9.08 16.68
C ILE A 19 -6.78 8.11 15.82
N TYR A 20 -7.19 6.84 15.81
CA TYR A 20 -6.51 5.82 15.02
C TYR A 20 -6.54 6.16 13.53
N ARG A 21 -7.72 6.55 13.06
CA ARG A 21 -7.88 6.93 11.65
C ARG A 21 -7.00 8.12 11.31
N TYR A 22 -6.94 9.09 12.20
CA TYR A 22 -6.14 10.28 11.99
C TYR A 22 -4.66 9.93 11.89
N MET A 23 -4.17 9.09 12.79
CA MET A 23 -2.77 8.67 12.79
C MET A 23 -2.43 7.88 11.53
N ASN A 24 -3.31 6.97 11.13
CA ASN A 24 -3.11 6.20 9.89
C ASN A 24 -3.16 7.10 8.67
N LEU A 25 -4.01 8.08 8.69
CA LEU A 25 -4.13 9.02 7.59
C LEU A 25 -2.84 9.81 7.42
N GLU A 26 -2.25 10.27 8.51
CA GLU A 26 -0.99 10.98 8.45
C GLU A 26 0.12 10.11 7.85
N GLN A 27 0.20 8.88 8.29
CA GLN A 27 1.19 7.95 7.75
C GLN A 27 0.96 7.69 6.27
N SER A 28 -0.29 7.52 5.88
CA SER A 28 -0.65 7.29 4.48
C SER A 28 -0.31 8.48 3.62
N ILE A 29 -0.66 9.68 4.08
CA ILE A 29 -0.34 10.90 3.35
C ILE A 29 1.17 11.04 3.21
N SER A 30 1.90 10.82 4.29
CA SER A 30 3.34 10.93 4.29
C SER A 30 3.97 9.96 3.30
N SER A 31 3.45 8.75 3.21
CA SER A 31 3.99 7.75 2.28
C SER A 31 3.82 8.17 0.83
N LEU A 32 2.84 9.02 0.55
CA LEU A 32 2.59 9.52 -0.81
C LEU A 32 3.32 10.81 -1.12
N ASN A 33 4.05 11.37 -0.17
CA ASN A 33 4.79 12.60 -0.38
C ASN A 33 6.13 12.33 -1.06
N ASN A 34 6.05 11.65 -2.20
CA ASN A 34 7.21 11.31 -3.01
C ASN A 34 6.70 10.85 -4.38
N PRO A 35 7.12 11.52 -5.46
CA PRO A 35 6.59 11.18 -6.78
C PRO A 35 6.93 9.76 -7.23
N VAL A 36 8.08 9.23 -6.81
CA VAL A 36 8.44 7.87 -7.22
C VAL A 36 7.53 6.85 -6.53
N ARG A 37 7.25 7.03 -5.24
CA ARG A 37 6.35 6.11 -4.56
C ARG A 37 4.95 6.14 -5.18
N ARG A 38 4.46 7.32 -5.54
CA ARG A 38 3.17 7.40 -6.24
C ARG A 38 3.23 6.72 -7.60
N ARG A 39 4.36 6.87 -8.31
CA ARG A 39 4.52 6.24 -9.60
C ARG A 39 4.55 4.71 -9.49
N ILE A 40 5.18 4.20 -8.45
CA ILE A 40 5.19 2.75 -8.21
C ILE A 40 3.76 2.24 -8.03
N LEU A 41 2.95 2.93 -7.25
CA LEU A 41 1.56 2.53 -7.09
C LEU A 41 0.81 2.56 -8.42
N GLU A 42 1.09 3.53 -9.24
CA GLU A 42 0.48 3.62 -10.57
C GLU A 42 0.90 2.43 -11.44
N TRP A 43 2.18 2.11 -11.47
CA TRP A 43 2.67 0.97 -12.24
C TRP A 43 2.05 -0.34 -11.79
N LEU A 44 1.85 -0.50 -10.48
CA LEU A 44 1.31 -1.74 -9.94
C LEU A 44 -0.16 -1.97 -10.27
N LYS A 45 -0.82 -1.00 -10.88
CA LYS A 45 -2.20 -1.18 -11.32
C LYS A 45 -2.32 -2.17 -12.47
N ASP A 46 -1.26 -2.33 -13.25
CA ASP A 46 -1.30 -3.15 -14.45
C ASP A 46 -0.01 -3.97 -14.55
N ARG A 47 -0.16 -5.28 -14.48
CA ARG A 47 0.97 -6.19 -14.53
C ARG A 47 1.80 -6.03 -15.80
N SER A 48 1.17 -5.57 -16.89
CA SER A 48 1.87 -5.40 -18.15
C SER A 48 2.92 -4.28 -18.14
N ASN A 49 2.93 -3.47 -17.07
CA ASN A 49 3.98 -2.47 -16.90
C ASN A 49 5.33 -3.10 -16.56
N PHE A 50 5.39 -4.40 -16.32
CA PHE A 50 6.58 -5.11 -15.90
C PHE A 50 6.83 -6.31 -16.83
N PRO A 51 8.06 -6.83 -16.84
CA PRO A 51 8.33 -8.03 -17.64
C PRO A 51 7.48 -9.21 -17.15
N PRO A 52 7.26 -10.21 -18.02
CA PRO A 52 6.53 -11.40 -17.61
C PRO A 52 7.20 -12.08 -16.43
N ALA A 53 6.40 -12.67 -15.55
CA ALA A 53 6.93 -13.41 -14.43
C ALA A 53 7.68 -14.65 -14.93
N LEU A 54 8.65 -15.10 -14.13
CA LEU A 54 9.30 -16.36 -14.41
C LEU A 54 8.26 -17.49 -14.36
N PRO A 55 8.45 -18.57 -15.14
CA PRO A 55 7.46 -19.65 -15.14
C PRO A 55 7.11 -20.18 -13.76
N GLU A 56 8.12 -20.29 -12.88
CA GLU A 56 7.88 -20.78 -11.52
C GLU A 56 7.11 -19.78 -10.64
N HIS A 57 6.95 -18.55 -11.10
CA HIS A 57 6.22 -17.52 -10.38
C HIS A 57 4.91 -17.15 -11.07
N ALA A 58 4.52 -17.89 -12.11
CA ALA A 58 3.37 -17.51 -12.92
C ALA A 58 2.07 -17.47 -12.14
N ASP A 59 1.97 -18.27 -11.07
CA ASP A 59 0.75 -18.35 -10.27
C ASP A 59 0.74 -17.35 -9.12
N LEU A 60 1.84 -16.61 -8.92
CA LEU A 60 1.93 -15.68 -7.81
C LEU A 60 1.29 -14.34 -8.17
N ASP A 61 0.55 -13.79 -7.21
CA ASP A 61 -0.03 -12.48 -7.36
C ASP A 61 1.02 -11.43 -7.03
N GLY A 62 1.03 -10.35 -7.81
CA GLY A 62 1.94 -9.25 -7.55
C GLY A 62 3.18 -9.26 -8.43
N VAL A 63 4.08 -8.34 -8.12
CA VAL A 63 5.27 -8.07 -8.92
C VAL A 63 6.49 -8.23 -8.04
N CYS A 64 7.48 -8.96 -8.54
CA CYS A 64 8.75 -9.14 -7.84
C CYS A 64 9.43 -7.80 -7.61
N VAL A 65 9.97 -7.60 -6.42
CA VAL A 65 10.61 -6.34 -6.05
C VAL A 65 11.74 -5.97 -7.00
N GLY A 66 12.44 -6.97 -7.55
CA GLY A 66 13.52 -6.70 -8.51
C GLY A 66 13.02 -5.98 -9.75
N TYR A 67 11.84 -6.32 -10.22
CA TYR A 67 11.25 -5.64 -11.37
C TYR A 67 10.88 -4.19 -11.04
N ILE A 68 10.40 -3.96 -9.83
CA ILE A 68 10.07 -2.61 -9.39
C ILE A 68 11.35 -1.77 -9.30
N GLN A 69 12.39 -2.35 -8.72
CA GLN A 69 13.68 -1.67 -8.62
C GLN A 69 14.23 -1.29 -9.98
N GLU A 70 14.19 -2.21 -10.91
CA GLU A 70 14.72 -2.01 -12.25
C GLU A 70 13.96 -0.91 -12.98
N LYS A 71 12.63 -0.92 -12.87
CA LYS A 71 11.81 0.08 -13.53
C LYS A 71 12.02 1.46 -12.93
N ALA A 72 12.17 1.53 -11.61
CA ALA A 72 12.39 2.81 -10.93
C ALA A 72 13.82 3.32 -11.06
N LYS A 73 14.76 2.44 -11.44
CA LYS A 73 16.18 2.78 -11.61
C LYS A 73 16.78 3.35 -10.32
N LEU A 74 16.44 2.71 -9.21
CA LEU A 74 16.95 3.10 -7.91
C LEU A 74 17.72 1.94 -7.28
N SER A 75 18.47 2.24 -6.22
CA SER A 75 19.20 1.21 -5.51
C SER A 75 18.26 0.27 -4.77
N GLN A 76 18.75 -0.92 -4.45
CA GLN A 76 17.98 -1.89 -3.70
C GLN A 76 17.56 -1.33 -2.34
N SER A 77 18.46 -0.64 -1.65
CA SER A 77 18.14 -0.11 -0.33
C SER A 77 17.06 0.97 -0.41
N THR A 78 17.10 1.81 -1.44
CA THR A 78 16.08 2.84 -1.61
C THR A 78 14.72 2.21 -1.90
N ILE A 79 14.68 1.22 -2.79
CA ILE A 79 13.42 0.55 -3.10
C ILE A 79 12.88 -0.19 -1.88
N SER A 80 13.77 -0.84 -1.12
CA SER A 80 13.34 -1.52 0.10
C SER A 80 12.68 -0.54 1.07
N THR A 81 13.28 0.64 1.23
CA THR A 81 12.71 1.66 2.09
C THR A 81 11.36 2.16 1.55
N TYR A 82 11.30 2.45 0.26
CA TYR A 82 10.07 2.95 -0.35
C TYR A 82 8.93 1.94 -0.24
N MET A 83 9.22 0.67 -0.56
CA MET A 83 8.18 -0.36 -0.47
C MET A 83 7.76 -0.61 0.98
N GLY A 84 8.70 -0.48 1.92
CA GLY A 84 8.37 -0.57 3.33
C GLY A 84 7.40 0.52 3.77
N LEU A 85 7.63 1.76 3.31
CA LEU A 85 6.74 2.87 3.63
C LEU A 85 5.34 2.65 3.04
N LEU A 86 5.27 2.19 1.80
CA LEU A 86 3.97 1.91 1.18
C LEU A 86 3.25 0.76 1.86
N ARG A 87 3.99 -0.25 2.30
CA ARG A 87 3.40 -1.38 3.01
C ARG A 87 2.88 -0.96 4.38
N GLU A 88 3.66 -0.19 5.13
CA GLU A 88 3.24 0.27 6.45
C GLU A 88 2.01 1.17 6.36
N ALA A 89 1.91 1.92 5.28
CA ALA A 89 0.72 2.74 5.04
C ALA A 89 -0.49 1.93 4.58
N GLY A 90 -0.28 0.65 4.26
CA GLY A 90 -1.37 -0.22 3.84
C GLY A 90 -1.71 -0.17 2.36
N PHE A 91 -0.89 0.51 1.55
CA PHE A 91 -1.18 0.64 0.12
C PHE A 91 -0.75 -0.58 -0.69
N VAL A 92 0.20 -1.34 -0.18
CA VAL A 92 0.64 -2.58 -0.84
C VAL A 92 0.72 -3.69 0.18
N VAL A 93 0.60 -4.91 -0.33
CA VAL A 93 0.79 -6.14 0.44
C VAL A 93 2.07 -6.79 -0.07
N ALA A 94 2.92 -7.22 0.85
CA ALA A 94 4.14 -7.93 0.52
C ALA A 94 3.95 -9.40 0.82
N GLU A 95 4.40 -10.24 -0.10
CA GLU A 95 4.32 -11.68 0.10
C GLU A 95 5.66 -12.30 -0.26
N ARG A 96 6.18 -13.14 0.64
CA ARG A 96 7.47 -13.75 0.47
C ARG A 96 7.35 -15.17 -0.04
N HIS A 97 8.11 -15.48 -1.09
CA HIS A 97 8.19 -16.83 -1.64
C HIS A 97 9.66 -17.16 -1.79
N GLY A 98 10.19 -17.94 -0.84
CA GLY A 98 11.62 -18.24 -0.80
C GLY A 98 12.42 -16.97 -0.59
N GLN A 99 13.33 -16.70 -1.51
CA GLN A 99 14.15 -15.49 -1.45
C GLN A 99 13.50 -14.30 -2.17
N TRP A 100 12.33 -14.50 -2.73
CA TRP A 100 11.64 -13.48 -3.55
C TRP A 100 10.56 -12.80 -2.76
N THR A 101 10.44 -11.47 -2.90
CA THR A 101 9.34 -10.70 -2.33
C THR A 101 8.51 -10.11 -3.47
N PHE A 102 7.20 -10.31 -3.37
CA PHE A 102 6.25 -9.84 -4.38
C PHE A 102 5.33 -8.82 -3.74
N TYR A 103 5.01 -7.79 -4.48
CA TYR A 103 4.16 -6.71 -4.01
C TYR A 103 2.93 -6.58 -4.90
N ARG A 104 1.79 -6.37 -4.29
CA ARG A 104 0.56 -6.02 -5.01
C ARG A 104 -0.15 -4.92 -4.25
N ARG A 105 -1.00 -4.20 -4.96
CA ARG A 105 -1.77 -3.12 -4.34
C ARG A 105 -2.85 -3.72 -3.45
N ASP A 106 -3.17 -2.99 -2.40
CA ASP A 106 -4.32 -3.29 -1.55
C ASP A 106 -5.42 -2.31 -1.95
N GLU A 107 -6.26 -2.71 -2.91
CA GLU A 107 -7.28 -1.81 -3.46
C GLU A 107 -8.29 -1.39 -2.42
N GLU A 108 -8.64 -2.30 -1.51
CA GLU A 108 -9.60 -1.98 -0.47
C GLU A 108 -9.07 -0.89 0.46
N ASN A 109 -7.81 -1.00 0.86
CA ASN A 109 -7.22 -0.01 1.74
C ASN A 109 -6.98 1.32 1.03
N ILE A 110 -6.62 1.28 -0.25
CA ILE A 110 -6.48 2.51 -1.03
C ILE A 110 -7.82 3.23 -1.10
N ARG A 111 -8.91 2.50 -1.32
CA ARG A 111 -10.24 3.10 -1.34
C ARG A 111 -10.60 3.69 0.01
N ALA A 112 -10.30 2.97 1.09
CA ALA A 112 -10.57 3.48 2.44
C ALA A 112 -9.81 4.77 2.71
N PHE A 113 -8.55 4.86 2.24
CA PHE A 113 -7.76 6.07 2.36
C PHE A 113 -8.42 7.24 1.62
N LEU A 114 -8.83 7.01 0.38
CA LEU A 114 -9.46 8.07 -0.41
C LEU A 114 -10.77 8.53 0.22
N ASP A 115 -11.55 7.60 0.76
CA ASP A 115 -12.79 7.95 1.43
C ASP A 115 -12.52 8.79 2.68
N ALA A 116 -11.45 8.47 3.41
CA ALA A 116 -11.09 9.25 4.60
C ALA A 116 -10.67 10.67 4.24
N VAL A 117 -9.87 10.81 3.18
CA VAL A 117 -9.44 12.14 2.71
C VAL A 117 -10.66 12.94 2.23
N GLU A 118 -11.53 12.31 1.47
CA GLU A 118 -12.72 12.97 0.98
C GLU A 118 -13.60 13.44 2.15
N SER A 119 -13.76 12.58 3.14
CA SER A 119 -14.56 12.91 4.31
C SER A 119 -13.98 14.10 5.05
N GLU A 120 -12.67 14.17 5.18
CA GLU A 120 -12.01 15.24 5.90
C GLU A 120 -12.06 16.57 5.14
N LEU A 121 -11.91 16.52 3.83
CA LEU A 121 -11.77 17.73 3.04
C LEU A 121 -13.06 18.24 2.43
N LEU A 122 -14.02 17.39 2.16
CA LEU A 122 -15.20 17.77 1.40
C LEU A 122 -16.50 17.69 2.19
N LYS A 123 -16.56 16.87 3.21
CA LYS A 123 -17.81 16.70 3.96
C LYS A 123 -17.85 17.62 5.17
N PRO A 124 -19.01 18.22 5.46
CA PRO A 124 -19.17 19.09 6.62
C PRO A 124 -19.00 18.37 7.94
#